data_f01b535409b618f723acb4e0248ab1a3
#
_entry.id   f01b535409b618f723acb4e0248ab1a3
#
_cell.length_a   1.000
_cell.length_b   1.000
_cell.length_c   1.000
_cell.angle_alpha   90.00
_cell.angle_beta   90.00
_cell.angle_gamma   90.00
#
_symmetry.space_group_name_H-M   'P 1'
#
loop_
_entity.id
_entity.type
_entity.pdbx_description
1 polymer ?
#
loop_
_entity_poly.entity_id
_entity_poly.type
_entity_poly.pdbx_seq_one_letter_code
_entity_poly.pdbx_strand_id
1 'polypeptide(L)'
;MDLAVYVEEIMTEREKMLAGQLYDCGDTELLSQWHKAKDLVRDYNQTDSADTEEKERILNELLGGRGKNLWITAPFYVDYGNNIYFGNHCEVNMNCTFLDDNVIRIGNNALIAPNVQIYTAFHPTNAADRFGKPKEDGSFPFCKTQTAPVIIGDNVWIGGGAIIMPGVTIG
;
A
#
# COMPACT_ATOMS: atom_id res chain seq x y z
N MET A 1 -28.74 -35.92 -14.72
CA MET A 1 -28.83 -35.13 -13.49
C MET A 1 -27.43 -34.69 -13.18
N ASP A 2 -27.01 -33.54 -13.81
CA ASP A 2 -25.65 -32.99 -13.65
C ASP A 2 -25.56 -32.25 -12.31
N LEU A 3 -24.81 -32.85 -11.40
CA LEU A 3 -24.34 -32.17 -10.18
C LEU A 3 -23.19 -31.25 -10.58
N ALA A 4 -23.52 -30.01 -10.94
CA ALA A 4 -22.53 -28.95 -11.00
C ALA A 4 -21.99 -28.73 -9.56
N VAL A 5 -20.83 -29.28 -9.28
CA VAL A 5 -20.07 -28.97 -8.06
C VAL A 5 -19.63 -27.50 -8.19
N TYR A 6 -20.32 -26.59 -7.53
CA TYR A 6 -19.85 -25.25 -7.29
C TYR A 6 -18.65 -25.36 -6.35
N VAL A 7 -17.44 -25.33 -6.91
CA VAL A 7 -16.25 -25.02 -6.14
C VAL A 7 -16.35 -23.52 -5.84
N GLU A 8 -16.76 -23.16 -4.63
CA GLU A 8 -16.51 -21.80 -4.14
C GLU A 8 -14.99 -21.58 -4.20
N GLU A 9 -14.53 -20.74 -5.10
CA GLU A 9 -13.14 -20.29 -5.11
C GLU A 9 -12.90 -19.57 -3.79
N ILE A 10 -12.12 -20.19 -2.90
CA ILE A 10 -11.76 -19.60 -1.62
C ILE A 10 -10.78 -18.46 -1.93
N MET A 11 -11.20 -17.21 -1.71
CA MET A 11 -10.35 -16.03 -1.89
C MET A 11 -9.08 -16.16 -1.04
N THR A 12 -7.95 -15.84 -1.64
CA THR A 12 -6.67 -15.67 -0.91
C THR A 12 -6.75 -14.47 0.04
N GLU A 13 -5.87 -14.40 1.03
CA GLU A 13 -5.82 -13.25 1.94
C GLU A 13 -5.49 -11.95 1.18
N ARG A 14 -4.69 -12.02 0.11
CA ARG A 14 -4.43 -10.89 -0.79
C ARG A 14 -5.69 -10.43 -1.53
N GLU A 15 -6.49 -11.33 -2.04
CA GLU A 15 -7.77 -10.98 -2.70
C GLU A 15 -8.74 -10.35 -1.73
N LYS A 16 -8.86 -10.87 -0.50
CA LYS A 16 -9.67 -10.27 0.57
C LYS A 16 -9.18 -8.86 0.91
N MET A 17 -7.86 -8.69 1.05
CA MET A 17 -7.22 -7.40 1.31
C MET A 17 -7.63 -6.36 0.26
N LEU A 18 -7.46 -6.68 -1.02
CA LEU A 18 -7.78 -5.77 -2.12
C LEU A 18 -9.29 -5.53 -2.30
N ALA A 19 -10.12 -6.49 -1.88
CA ALA A 19 -11.57 -6.37 -1.87
C ALA A 19 -12.13 -5.61 -0.64
N GLY A 20 -11.27 -5.16 0.29
CA GLY A 20 -11.68 -4.46 1.51
C GLY A 20 -12.37 -5.36 2.55
N GLN A 21 -12.23 -6.67 2.42
CA GLN A 21 -12.74 -7.63 3.38
C GLN A 21 -11.76 -7.79 4.55
N LEU A 22 -12.23 -8.38 5.65
CA LEU A 22 -11.35 -8.78 6.75
C LEU A 22 -10.36 -9.84 6.27
N TYR A 23 -9.07 -9.58 6.45
CA TYR A 23 -7.98 -10.48 6.07
C TYR A 23 -6.96 -10.66 7.19
N ASP A 24 -6.17 -11.72 7.11
CA ASP A 24 -5.04 -12.00 8.01
C ASP A 24 -3.77 -11.40 7.41
N CYS A 25 -3.31 -10.27 7.95
CA CYS A 25 -2.06 -9.62 7.50
C CYS A 25 -0.79 -10.43 7.81
N GLY A 26 -0.90 -11.51 8.60
CA GLY A 26 0.18 -12.47 8.86
C GLY A 26 0.27 -13.60 7.84
N ASP A 27 -0.51 -13.57 6.77
CA ASP A 27 -0.43 -14.56 5.69
C ASP A 27 0.96 -14.59 5.03
N THR A 28 1.41 -15.78 4.66
CA THR A 28 2.78 -15.99 4.15
C THR A 28 3.05 -15.31 2.82
N GLU A 29 2.06 -15.25 1.92
CA GLU A 29 2.19 -14.53 0.64
C GLU A 29 2.33 -13.03 0.89
N LEU A 30 1.46 -12.47 1.75
CA LEU A 30 1.49 -11.05 2.09
C LEU A 30 2.80 -10.66 2.78
N LEU A 31 3.27 -11.45 3.75
CA LEU A 31 4.56 -11.21 4.42
C LEU A 31 5.74 -11.27 3.45
N SER A 32 5.74 -12.21 2.50
CA SER A 32 6.79 -12.29 1.48
C SER A 32 6.84 -11.02 0.61
N GLN A 33 5.69 -10.53 0.16
CA GLN A 33 5.60 -9.28 -0.60
C GLN A 33 6.03 -8.06 0.22
N TRP A 34 5.62 -8.01 1.49
CA TRP A 34 5.99 -6.96 2.43
C TRP A 34 7.51 -6.90 2.64
N HIS A 35 8.15 -8.04 2.91
CA HIS A 35 9.61 -8.10 3.08
C HIS A 35 10.35 -7.63 1.83
N LYS A 36 9.93 -8.07 0.64
CA LYS A 36 10.50 -7.61 -0.62
C LYS A 36 10.40 -6.09 -0.77
N ALA A 37 9.24 -5.52 -0.46
CA ALA A 37 9.05 -4.07 -0.52
C ALA A 37 9.94 -3.32 0.47
N LYS A 38 10.10 -3.84 1.71
CA LYS A 38 10.98 -3.22 2.71
C LYS A 38 12.45 -3.22 2.28
N ASP A 39 12.91 -4.28 1.62
CA ASP A 39 14.26 -4.34 1.07
C ASP A 39 14.45 -3.29 -0.05
N LEU A 40 13.51 -3.20 -1.00
CA LEU A 40 13.56 -2.20 -2.07
C LEU A 40 13.52 -0.77 -1.53
N VAL A 41 12.68 -0.49 -0.53
CA VAL A 41 12.60 0.83 0.13
C VAL A 41 13.91 1.17 0.85
N ARG A 42 14.51 0.21 1.56
CA ARG A 42 15.83 0.40 2.18
C ARG A 42 16.86 0.80 1.12
N ASP A 43 16.93 0.07 0.03
CA ASP A 43 17.88 0.29 -1.05
C ASP A 43 17.64 1.66 -1.71
N TYR A 44 16.38 2.01 -1.99
CA TYR A 44 16.00 3.34 -2.51
C TYR A 44 16.46 4.47 -1.59
N ASN A 45 16.21 4.33 -0.28
CA ASN A 45 16.54 5.37 0.70
C ASN A 45 18.04 5.52 0.94
N GLN A 46 18.83 4.51 0.60
CA GLN A 46 20.30 4.51 0.70
C GLN A 46 21.01 4.86 -0.62
N THR A 47 20.28 4.88 -1.74
CA THR A 47 20.84 5.23 -3.05
C THR A 47 21.22 6.70 -3.09
N ASP A 48 22.39 7.00 -3.63
CA ASP A 48 22.87 8.38 -3.81
C ASP A 48 21.82 9.26 -4.51
N SER A 49 21.69 10.51 -4.06
CA SER A 49 20.67 11.43 -4.59
C SER A 49 20.81 11.68 -6.09
N ALA A 50 22.02 11.60 -6.62
CA ALA A 50 22.34 11.81 -8.02
C ALA A 50 22.24 10.53 -8.88
N ASP A 51 22.14 9.36 -8.27
CA ASP A 51 21.99 8.09 -9.00
C ASP A 51 20.54 7.87 -9.43
N THR A 52 20.17 8.55 -10.49
CA THR A 52 18.82 8.52 -11.04
C THR A 52 18.49 7.18 -11.70
N GLU A 53 19.49 6.50 -12.28
CA GLU A 53 19.29 5.21 -12.95
C GLU A 53 18.88 4.13 -11.95
N GLU A 54 19.60 4.00 -10.84
CA GLU A 54 19.29 3.03 -9.81
C GLU A 54 17.96 3.35 -9.12
N LYS A 55 17.67 4.62 -8.83
CA LYS A 55 16.36 5.03 -8.30
C LYS A 55 15.20 4.66 -9.22
N GLU A 56 15.34 4.93 -10.52
CA GLU A 56 14.35 4.55 -11.53
C GLU A 56 14.14 3.02 -11.57
N ARG A 57 15.22 2.25 -11.53
CA ARG A 57 15.17 0.79 -11.48
C ARG A 57 14.37 0.30 -10.28
N ILE A 58 14.70 0.81 -9.08
CA ILE A 58 14.02 0.40 -7.84
C ILE A 58 12.54 0.79 -7.87
N LEU A 59 12.20 2.00 -8.29
CA LEU A 59 10.79 2.43 -8.38
C LEU A 59 9.99 1.61 -9.38
N ASN A 60 10.60 1.18 -10.49
CA ASN A 60 9.93 0.30 -11.46
C ASN A 60 9.64 -1.10 -10.90
N GLU A 61 10.47 -1.58 -9.98
CA GLU A 61 10.26 -2.87 -9.31
C GLU A 61 9.30 -2.76 -8.12
N LEU A 62 9.33 -1.63 -7.41
CA LEU A 62 8.56 -1.41 -6.19
C LEU A 62 7.10 -1.06 -6.47
N LEU A 63 6.86 -0.12 -7.41
CA LEU A 63 5.52 0.45 -7.61
C LEU A 63 4.65 -0.43 -8.51
N GLY A 64 3.35 -0.43 -8.25
CA GLY A 64 2.37 -1.11 -9.09
C GLY A 64 2.26 -0.50 -10.49
N GLY A 65 2.55 0.80 -10.62
CA GLY A 65 2.64 1.50 -11.89
C GLY A 65 2.93 2.99 -11.72
N ARG A 66 3.57 3.57 -12.73
CA ARG A 66 3.85 5.00 -12.74
C ARG A 66 3.94 5.57 -14.15
N GLY A 67 3.60 6.85 -14.25
CA GLY A 67 3.81 7.64 -15.46
C GLY A 67 5.24 8.17 -15.54
N LYS A 68 5.44 9.13 -16.44
CA LYS A 68 6.72 9.81 -16.67
C LYS A 68 6.94 10.91 -15.65
N ASN A 69 8.22 11.22 -15.38
CA ASN A 69 8.64 12.34 -14.52
C ASN A 69 8.04 12.24 -13.11
N LEU A 70 8.17 11.08 -12.48
CA LEU A 70 7.93 10.90 -11.06
C LEU A 70 9.22 11.21 -10.30
N TRP A 71 9.11 12.13 -9.32
CA TRP A 71 10.19 12.45 -8.40
C TRP A 71 9.80 12.08 -6.99
N ILE A 72 10.59 11.24 -6.32
CA ILE A 72 10.40 10.91 -4.91
C ILE A 72 11.68 11.27 -4.15
N THR A 73 11.55 12.15 -3.17
CA THR A 73 12.65 12.51 -2.28
C THR A 73 12.74 11.53 -1.11
N ALA A 74 13.87 10.88 -0.96
CA ALA A 74 14.14 9.99 0.17
C ALA A 74 14.25 10.78 1.50
N PRO A 75 13.92 10.16 2.64
CA PRO A 75 13.38 8.81 2.75
C PRO A 75 11.89 8.75 2.41
N PHE A 76 11.48 7.59 1.86
CA PHE A 76 10.10 7.27 1.51
C PHE A 76 9.76 5.87 2.06
N TYR A 77 8.52 5.65 2.46
CA TYR A 77 8.12 4.40 3.11
C TYR A 77 6.80 3.89 2.54
N VAL A 78 6.72 2.58 2.34
CA VAL A 78 5.52 1.88 1.87
C VAL A 78 5.32 0.58 2.64
N ASP A 79 4.16 -0.05 2.53
CA ASP A 79 3.98 -1.42 2.98
C ASP A 79 4.32 -2.42 1.87
N TYR A 80 3.65 -2.37 0.74
CA TYR A 80 3.86 -3.28 -0.38
C TYR A 80 4.46 -2.59 -1.61
N GLY A 81 4.15 -1.32 -1.84
CA GLY A 81 4.55 -0.54 -3.00
C GLY A 81 3.76 -0.90 -4.27
N ASN A 82 3.49 -2.18 -4.49
CA ASN A 82 2.84 -2.69 -5.70
C ASN A 82 1.34 -2.36 -5.81
N ASN A 83 0.75 -1.74 -4.79
CA ASN A 83 -0.61 -1.18 -4.84
C ASN A 83 -0.62 0.34 -5.04
N ILE A 84 0.55 0.97 -5.26
CA ILE A 84 0.68 2.41 -5.50
C ILE A 84 0.83 2.67 -7.00
N TYR A 85 0.00 3.58 -7.50
CA TYR A 85 -0.02 3.97 -8.91
C TYR A 85 0.06 5.49 -9.05
N PHE A 86 1.02 5.97 -9.83
CA PHE A 86 1.20 7.40 -10.13
C PHE A 86 0.88 7.71 -11.58
N GLY A 87 0.26 8.87 -11.82
CA GLY A 87 0.21 9.51 -13.11
C GLY A 87 1.55 10.14 -13.51
N ASN A 88 1.51 11.07 -14.48
CA ASN A 88 2.68 11.78 -14.96
C ASN A 88 2.96 13.04 -14.12
N HIS A 89 4.24 13.45 -14.08
CA HIS A 89 4.67 14.72 -13.46
C HIS A 89 4.27 14.85 -11.99
N CYS A 90 4.54 13.82 -11.21
CA CYS A 90 4.23 13.80 -9.78
C CYS A 90 5.50 14.00 -8.95
N GLU A 91 5.35 14.70 -7.84
CA GLU A 91 6.40 14.87 -6.85
C GLU A 91 5.92 14.39 -5.47
N VAL A 92 6.74 13.57 -4.83
CA VAL A 92 6.58 13.15 -3.43
C VAL A 92 7.81 13.63 -2.66
N ASN A 93 7.58 14.47 -1.66
CA ASN A 93 8.64 15.01 -0.85
C ASN A 93 9.05 14.05 0.28
N MET A 94 10.09 14.39 1.02
CA MET A 94 10.71 13.53 2.02
C MET A 94 9.78 13.13 3.18
N ASN A 95 10.08 12.00 3.81
CA ASN A 95 9.39 11.44 4.97
C ASN A 95 7.91 11.10 4.72
N CYS A 96 7.51 10.87 3.49
CA CYS A 96 6.17 10.41 3.19
C CYS A 96 6.04 8.92 3.45
N THR A 97 4.88 8.52 3.99
CA THR A 97 4.56 7.12 4.34
C THR A 97 3.23 6.72 3.70
N PHE A 98 3.26 5.73 2.82
CA PHE A 98 2.09 5.22 2.12
C PHE A 98 1.88 3.75 2.53
N LEU A 99 0.92 3.49 3.43
CA LEU A 99 0.55 2.14 3.83
C LEU A 99 -0.49 1.62 2.82
N ASP A 100 0.03 0.96 1.80
CA ASP A 100 -0.69 0.55 0.60
C ASP A 100 -1.20 -0.89 0.66
N ASP A 101 -1.87 -1.26 1.73
CA ASP A 101 -2.60 -2.54 1.81
C ASP A 101 -3.74 -2.62 0.78
N ASN A 102 -4.26 -1.48 0.34
CA ASN A 102 -5.16 -1.36 -0.81
C ASN A 102 -4.61 -0.32 -1.78
N VAL A 103 -5.29 -0.14 -2.89
CA VAL A 103 -4.87 0.76 -3.97
C VAL A 103 -4.75 2.20 -3.48
N ILE A 104 -3.59 2.80 -3.71
CA ILE A 104 -3.36 4.24 -3.70
C ILE A 104 -3.16 4.67 -5.15
N ARG A 105 -4.11 5.42 -5.67
CA ARG A 105 -4.04 5.95 -7.04
C ARG A 105 -3.87 7.47 -7.00
N ILE A 106 -2.83 7.94 -7.64
CA ILE A 106 -2.47 9.36 -7.71
C ILE A 106 -2.50 9.77 -9.18
N GLY A 107 -3.26 10.80 -9.49
CA GLY A 107 -3.41 11.35 -10.83
C GLY A 107 -2.17 12.09 -11.34
N ASN A 108 -2.34 12.84 -12.43
CA ASN A 108 -1.25 13.61 -13.03
C ASN A 108 -1.00 14.93 -12.29
N ASN A 109 0.23 15.44 -12.34
CA ASN A 109 0.63 16.73 -11.78
C ASN A 109 0.33 16.85 -10.27
N ALA A 110 0.44 15.77 -9.51
CA ALA A 110 0.24 15.78 -8.08
C ALA A 110 1.52 16.19 -7.34
N LEU A 111 1.38 17.09 -6.37
CA LEU A 111 2.47 17.51 -5.50
C LEU A 111 2.16 17.11 -4.06
N ILE A 112 3.01 16.29 -3.47
CA ILE A 112 2.85 15.77 -2.11
C ILE A 112 4.00 16.30 -1.26
N ALA A 113 3.65 17.17 -0.31
CA ALA A 113 4.61 17.84 0.56
C ALA A 113 5.21 16.90 1.62
N PRO A 114 6.26 17.32 2.36
CA PRO A 114 6.93 16.48 3.34
C PRO A 114 6.01 15.97 4.46
N ASN A 115 6.31 14.79 4.98
CA ASN A 115 5.63 14.17 6.12
C ASN A 115 4.14 13.85 5.87
N VAL A 116 3.72 13.75 4.62
CA VAL A 116 2.37 13.30 4.28
C VAL A 116 2.25 11.79 4.51
N GLN A 117 1.13 11.38 5.10
CA GLN A 117 0.84 9.99 5.38
C GLN A 117 -0.46 9.60 4.66
N ILE A 118 -0.44 8.49 3.94
CA ILE A 118 -1.60 7.93 3.26
C ILE A 118 -1.82 6.52 3.77
N TYR A 119 -2.99 6.25 4.34
CA TYR A 119 -3.32 4.96 4.92
C TYR A 119 -4.51 4.36 4.20
N THR A 120 -4.36 3.11 3.77
CA THR A 120 -5.46 2.33 3.18
C THR A 120 -5.99 1.25 4.13
N ALA A 121 -5.25 0.95 5.20
CA ALA A 121 -5.60 -0.08 6.17
C ALA A 121 -6.14 0.51 7.48
N PHE A 122 -7.03 -0.23 8.10
CA PHE A 122 -7.55 0.05 9.45
C PHE A 122 -7.95 -1.26 10.14
N HIS A 123 -8.01 -1.20 11.47
CA HIS A 123 -8.42 -2.33 12.28
C HIS A 123 -9.83 -2.13 12.87
N PRO A 124 -10.57 -3.21 13.14
CA PRO A 124 -11.80 -3.13 13.91
C PRO A 124 -11.59 -2.38 15.23
N THR A 125 -12.48 -1.45 15.55
CA THR A 125 -12.40 -0.68 16.80
C THR A 125 -12.67 -1.54 18.04
N ASN A 126 -13.52 -2.57 17.90
CA ASN A 126 -13.74 -3.55 18.95
C ASN A 126 -12.53 -4.50 19.04
N ALA A 127 -11.95 -4.60 20.24
CA ALA A 127 -10.76 -5.43 20.47
C ALA A 127 -11.00 -6.92 20.21
N ALA A 128 -12.19 -7.45 20.50
CA ALA A 128 -12.53 -8.86 20.26
C ALA A 128 -12.56 -9.19 18.75
N ASP A 129 -12.97 -8.24 17.94
CA ASP A 129 -13.00 -8.41 16.49
C ASP A 129 -11.60 -8.24 15.86
N ARG A 130 -10.77 -7.38 16.48
CA ARG A 130 -9.42 -7.06 16.00
C ARG A 130 -8.43 -8.21 16.15
N PHE A 131 -8.43 -8.89 17.28
CA PHE A 131 -7.44 -9.93 17.58
C PHE A 131 -7.92 -11.35 17.27
N GLY A 132 -9.22 -11.56 17.12
CA GLY A 132 -9.78 -12.87 16.83
C GLY A 132 -9.59 -13.89 17.98
N LYS A 133 -9.86 -15.17 17.67
CA LYS A 133 -9.66 -16.28 18.61
C LYS A 133 -8.33 -16.98 18.31
N PRO A 134 -7.69 -17.62 19.32
CA PRO A 134 -6.54 -18.48 19.09
C PRO A 134 -6.86 -19.54 18.02
N LYS A 135 -5.89 -19.89 17.17
CA LYS A 135 -5.94 -21.01 16.25
C LYS A 135 -5.86 -22.33 17.05
N GLU A 136 -6.16 -23.47 16.42
CA GLU A 136 -6.12 -24.79 17.06
C GLU A 136 -4.71 -25.15 17.60
N ASP A 137 -3.65 -24.64 16.95
CA ASP A 137 -2.26 -24.79 17.37
C ASP A 137 -1.84 -23.86 18.52
N GLY A 138 -2.78 -23.04 19.05
CA GLY A 138 -2.53 -22.08 20.11
C GLY A 138 -1.92 -20.75 19.64
N SER A 139 -1.61 -20.58 18.35
CA SER A 139 -1.17 -19.32 17.81
C SER A 139 -2.32 -18.34 17.67
N PHE A 140 -2.00 -17.04 17.71
CA PHE A 140 -2.97 -16.00 17.42
C PHE A 140 -2.79 -15.51 15.98
N PRO A 141 -3.88 -15.20 15.23
CA PRO A 141 -3.75 -14.35 14.06
C PRO A 141 -3.09 -13.04 14.49
N PHE A 142 -2.20 -12.50 13.67
CA PHE A 142 -1.48 -11.27 14.03
C PHE A 142 -2.47 -10.14 14.38
N CYS A 143 -3.34 -9.80 13.46
CA CYS A 143 -4.53 -8.97 13.68
C CYS A 143 -5.41 -9.04 12.43
N LYS A 144 -6.71 -8.81 12.62
CA LYS A 144 -7.62 -8.63 11.49
C LYS A 144 -7.56 -7.20 11.01
N THR A 145 -7.43 -7.05 9.73
CA THR A 145 -7.31 -5.76 9.05
C THR A 145 -8.40 -5.64 7.99
N GLN A 146 -8.90 -4.45 7.78
CA GLN A 146 -9.74 -4.07 6.65
C GLN A 146 -9.05 -2.95 5.89
N THR A 147 -9.41 -2.80 4.63
CA THR A 147 -8.80 -1.79 3.77
C THR A 147 -9.86 -1.04 2.97
N ALA A 148 -9.50 0.16 2.54
CA ALA A 148 -10.24 0.92 1.54
C ALA A 148 -9.26 1.73 0.69
N PRO A 149 -9.47 1.82 -0.63
CA PRO A 149 -8.56 2.53 -1.51
C PRO A 149 -8.55 4.04 -1.23
N VAL A 150 -7.42 4.69 -1.54
CA VAL A 150 -7.30 6.15 -1.55
C VAL A 150 -7.09 6.62 -2.98
N ILE A 151 -7.87 7.59 -3.42
CA ILE A 151 -7.83 8.15 -4.76
C ILE A 151 -7.49 9.64 -4.69
N ILE A 152 -6.44 10.05 -5.39
CA ILE A 152 -6.02 11.44 -5.52
C ILE A 152 -6.12 11.81 -7.00
N GLY A 153 -6.88 12.83 -7.32
CA GLY A 153 -7.14 13.29 -8.69
C GLY A 153 -5.93 14.00 -9.31
N ASP A 154 -6.15 14.57 -10.48
CA ASP A 154 -5.15 15.35 -11.20
C ASP A 154 -4.99 16.76 -10.58
N ASN A 155 -3.78 17.33 -10.69
CA ASN A 155 -3.45 18.70 -10.27
C ASN A 155 -3.66 18.96 -8.77
N VAL A 156 -3.58 17.95 -7.94
CA VAL A 156 -3.75 18.05 -6.48
C VAL A 156 -2.44 18.46 -5.82
N TRP A 157 -2.52 19.38 -4.87
CA TRP A 157 -1.44 19.67 -3.93
C TRP A 157 -1.85 19.29 -2.52
N ILE A 158 -1.06 18.43 -1.88
CA ILE A 158 -1.27 17.99 -0.50
C ILE A 158 -0.21 18.66 0.39
N GLY A 159 -0.69 19.47 1.34
CA GLY A 159 0.16 20.19 2.28
C GLY A 159 0.89 19.27 3.27
N GLY A 160 2.04 19.73 3.76
CA GLY A 160 2.89 18.94 4.64
C GLY A 160 2.22 18.50 5.94
N GLY A 161 2.51 17.28 6.35
CA GLY A 161 1.97 16.68 7.56
C GLY A 161 0.51 16.25 7.48
N ALA A 162 -0.12 16.31 6.30
CA ALA A 162 -1.48 15.81 6.14
C ALA A 162 -1.54 14.29 6.32
N ILE A 163 -2.61 13.80 6.95
CA ILE A 163 -2.91 12.38 7.11
C ILE A 163 -4.18 12.07 6.33
N ILE A 164 -4.07 11.21 5.33
CA ILE A 164 -5.19 10.79 4.47
C ILE A 164 -5.61 9.39 4.91
N MET A 165 -6.87 9.30 5.31
CA MET A 165 -7.43 8.07 5.88
C MET A 165 -8.00 7.15 4.80
N PRO A 166 -8.18 5.85 5.11
CA PRO A 166 -8.75 4.87 4.19
C PRO A 166 -10.09 5.30 3.58
N GLY A 167 -10.25 5.07 2.28
CA GLY A 167 -11.49 5.38 1.55
C GLY A 167 -11.65 6.83 1.10
N VAL A 168 -10.67 7.71 1.37
CA VAL A 168 -10.75 9.13 0.99
C VAL A 168 -10.46 9.30 -0.50
N THR A 169 -11.25 10.16 -1.14
CA THR A 169 -11.00 10.68 -2.48
C THR A 169 -10.75 12.19 -2.40
N ILE A 170 -9.66 12.65 -3.03
CA ILE A 170 -9.28 14.06 -3.16
C ILE A 170 -9.26 14.39 -4.65
N GLY A 171 -10.01 15.40 -5.06
CA GLY A 171 -10.11 15.78 -6.47
C GLY A 171 -10.20 17.24 -6.68
#